data_fb0f30a194e8ddec3831f38d39a7e9b6
#
_entry.id   fb0f30a194e8ddec3831f38d39a7e9b6
#
_cell.length_a   1.000
_cell.length_b   1.000
_cell.length_c   1.000
_cell.angle_alpha   90.00
_cell.angle_beta   90.00
_cell.angle_gamma   90.00
#
_symmetry.space_group_name_H-M   'P 1'
#
loop_
_entity.id
_entity.type
_entity.pdbx_description
1 polymer ?
#
loop_
_entity_poly.entity_id
_entity_poly.type
_entity_poly.pdbx_seq_one_letter_code
_entity_poly.pdbx_strand_id
1 'polypeptide(L)'
;MAIDRRDLSELCEQTLAQTNFEGLGERIVGKVRDSYLRRPQGGASETARRTIVVTDRVSCFDVVVGTIPLKGQVLNQMAAFWFEQTQDLALNHLIEVPDPNVSVVRECRTLPVEFVMRGYLTGSSSTSIWTAYEQGERHYCGHDLPDGMRRHEKLAAPILTPTTKAQDGDHDELSSREALIASGTISEQLYDEAHAIAQRLFAEGSRFAEKQGLILVDTKYEMGLDDEDRIVVIDEIHTPDSSRYWRIDSYERALSEGGGPAAIDKEYVRLWLGEQGYKGDGPPPELPIEVRVEAAARYISAFEQVSGQTFKPDLEEPIARIARNLGLA
;
A
#
# COMPACT_ATOMS: atom_id res chain seq x y z
N MET A 1 1.01 -8.01 -25.22
CA MET A 1 0.15 -7.09 -25.98
C MET A 1 -0.26 -6.01 -24.99
N ALA A 2 -0.06 -4.75 -25.29
CA ALA A 2 -0.50 -3.69 -24.38
C ALA A 2 -2.03 -3.71 -24.35
N ILE A 3 -2.62 -3.72 -23.13
CA ILE A 3 -4.06 -3.67 -22.94
C ILE A 3 -4.55 -2.26 -23.31
N ASP A 4 -5.60 -2.17 -24.10
CA ASP A 4 -6.15 -0.88 -24.50
C ASP A 4 -7.36 -0.45 -23.64
N ARG A 5 -7.86 0.78 -23.85
CA ARG A 5 -9.00 1.31 -23.08
C ARG A 5 -10.30 0.57 -23.34
N ARG A 6 -10.46 -0.05 -24.50
CA ARG A 6 -11.65 -0.81 -24.85
C ARG A 6 -11.64 -2.13 -24.08
N ASP A 7 -10.49 -2.82 -24.06
CA ASP A 7 -10.30 -4.03 -23.27
C ASP A 7 -10.61 -3.76 -21.79
N LEU A 8 -10.08 -2.65 -21.22
CA LEU A 8 -10.35 -2.26 -19.84
C LEU A 8 -11.83 -1.98 -19.56
N SER A 9 -12.56 -1.42 -20.54
CA SER A 9 -14.00 -1.19 -20.41
C SER A 9 -14.78 -2.49 -20.34
N GLU A 10 -14.43 -3.48 -21.16
CA GLU A 10 -15.07 -4.81 -21.14
C GLU A 10 -14.76 -5.54 -19.81
N LEU A 11 -13.58 -5.39 -19.26
CA LEU A 11 -13.17 -5.97 -17.98
C LEU A 11 -13.86 -5.31 -16.75
N CYS A 12 -14.49 -4.16 -16.89
CA CYS A 12 -15.28 -3.57 -15.80
C CYS A 12 -16.42 -4.49 -15.32
N GLU A 13 -16.96 -5.34 -16.20
CA GLU A 13 -18.01 -6.29 -15.85
C GLU A 13 -17.49 -7.56 -15.17
N GLN A 14 -16.16 -7.80 -15.17
CA GLN A 14 -15.54 -9.03 -14.69
C GLN A 14 -14.56 -8.79 -13.55
N THR A 15 -14.74 -7.70 -12.80
CA THR A 15 -13.84 -7.36 -11.69
C THR A 15 -13.98 -8.33 -10.51
N LEU A 16 -12.84 -8.64 -9.90
CA LEU A 16 -12.78 -9.47 -8.69
C LEU A 16 -13.22 -8.66 -7.45
N ALA A 17 -14.52 -8.66 -7.18
CA ALA A 17 -15.07 -7.91 -6.04
C ALA A 17 -14.93 -8.66 -4.70
N GLN A 18 -15.03 -9.99 -4.70
CA GLN A 18 -14.92 -10.82 -3.50
C GLN A 18 -14.60 -12.26 -3.86
N THR A 19 -14.09 -13.01 -2.90
CA THR A 19 -13.85 -14.44 -3.06
C THR A 19 -14.51 -15.25 -1.93
N ASN A 20 -14.79 -16.51 -2.19
CA ASN A 20 -15.24 -17.45 -1.17
C ASN A 20 -14.77 -18.86 -1.54
N PHE A 21 -13.50 -19.16 -1.28
CA PHE A 21 -12.88 -20.43 -1.60
C PHE A 21 -12.96 -21.38 -0.39
N GLU A 22 -13.71 -22.45 -0.53
CA GLU A 22 -13.72 -23.53 0.46
C GLU A 22 -12.38 -24.29 0.45
N GLY A 23 -11.96 -24.76 1.61
CA GLY A 23 -10.73 -25.55 1.77
C GLY A 23 -9.43 -24.75 1.99
N LEU A 24 -9.43 -23.43 1.84
CA LEU A 24 -8.27 -22.60 2.12
C LEU A 24 -8.07 -22.24 3.62
N GLY A 25 -9.08 -22.44 4.45
CA GLY A 25 -9.08 -22.13 5.86
C GLY A 25 -10.06 -21.04 6.26
N GLU A 26 -9.83 -20.38 7.40
CA GLU A 26 -10.67 -19.31 7.93
C GLU A 26 -10.60 -18.07 7.03
N ARG A 27 -11.74 -17.63 6.49
CA ARG A 27 -11.81 -16.44 5.64
C ARG A 27 -11.89 -15.16 6.47
N ILE A 28 -11.05 -14.20 6.15
CA ILE A 28 -11.01 -12.86 6.73
C ILE A 28 -11.17 -11.85 5.59
N VAL A 29 -12.21 -11.02 5.63
CA VAL A 29 -12.51 -10.03 4.59
C VAL A 29 -11.98 -8.67 5.03
N GLY A 30 -10.99 -8.15 4.30
CA GLY A 30 -10.50 -6.78 4.46
C GLY A 30 -11.14 -5.81 3.47
N LYS A 31 -10.73 -4.54 3.52
CA LYS A 31 -11.24 -3.48 2.61
C LYS A 31 -10.94 -3.79 1.13
N VAL A 32 -9.74 -4.28 0.82
CA VAL A 32 -9.27 -4.51 -0.57
C VAL A 32 -8.70 -5.91 -0.80
N ARG A 33 -8.66 -6.76 0.20
CA ARG A 33 -8.16 -8.14 0.15
C ARG A 33 -9.08 -9.08 0.87
N ASP A 34 -9.17 -10.32 0.36
CA ASP A 34 -9.72 -11.45 1.09
C ASP A 34 -8.56 -12.36 1.48
N SER A 35 -8.49 -12.75 2.74
CA SER A 35 -7.43 -13.62 3.26
C SER A 35 -8.02 -14.92 3.78
N TYR A 36 -7.26 -16.00 3.65
CA TYR A 36 -7.63 -17.32 4.15
C TYR A 36 -6.50 -17.82 5.06
N LEU A 37 -6.79 -17.97 6.34
CA LEU A 37 -5.84 -18.43 7.33
C LEU A 37 -5.92 -19.95 7.50
N ARG A 38 -4.85 -20.64 7.15
CA ARG A 38 -4.70 -22.08 7.38
C ARG A 38 -3.74 -22.32 8.53
N ARG A 39 -4.28 -22.82 9.64
CA ARG A 39 -3.50 -23.22 10.80
C ARG A 39 -3.14 -24.71 10.69
N PRO A 40 -1.94 -25.12 11.15
CA PRO A 40 -1.53 -26.52 11.19
C PRO A 40 -2.52 -27.35 12.00
N GLN A 41 -2.86 -28.53 11.50
CA GLN A 41 -3.77 -29.46 12.18
C GLN A 41 -3.04 -30.50 13.06
N GLY A 42 -1.81 -30.23 13.51
CA GLY A 42 -1.09 -31.10 14.43
C GLY A 42 0.42 -31.15 14.18
N GLY A 43 1.18 -30.95 15.24
CA GLY A 43 2.63 -31.09 15.27
C GLY A 43 3.40 -29.77 15.10
N ALA A 44 4.46 -29.62 15.90
CA ALA A 44 5.25 -28.39 16.07
C ALA A 44 6.13 -27.98 14.87
N SER A 45 5.91 -28.50 13.66
CA SER A 45 6.80 -28.29 12.51
C SER A 45 6.18 -27.51 11.33
N GLU A 46 4.88 -27.26 11.32
CA GLU A 46 4.25 -26.49 10.24
C GLU A 46 3.92 -25.07 10.71
N THR A 47 4.48 -24.08 10.02
CA THR A 47 4.12 -22.67 10.19
C THR A 47 2.74 -22.39 9.62
N ALA A 48 1.92 -21.61 10.31
CA ALA A 48 0.65 -21.14 9.80
C ALA A 48 0.87 -20.33 8.51
N ARG A 49 -0.02 -20.51 7.54
CA ARG A 49 0.04 -19.82 6.24
C ARG A 49 -1.23 -19.02 6.01
N ARG A 50 -1.07 -17.90 5.35
CA ARG A 50 -2.18 -17.08 4.89
C ARG A 50 -2.15 -17.02 3.36
N THR A 51 -3.27 -17.32 2.73
CA THR A 51 -3.48 -17.05 1.30
C THR A 51 -4.18 -15.71 1.19
N ILE A 52 -3.52 -14.75 0.60
CA ILE A 52 -4.04 -13.39 0.39
C ILE A 52 -4.49 -13.27 -1.05
N VAL A 53 -5.77 -12.98 -1.26
CA VAL A 53 -6.32 -12.66 -2.58
C VAL A 53 -6.52 -11.15 -2.66
N VAL A 54 -5.72 -10.50 -3.49
CA VAL A 54 -5.82 -9.05 -3.74
C VAL A 54 -6.95 -8.84 -4.73
N THR A 55 -8.02 -8.19 -4.27
CA THR A 55 -9.23 -7.95 -5.08
C THR A 55 -9.12 -6.65 -5.86
N ASP A 56 -10.06 -6.45 -6.77
CA ASP A 56 -10.17 -5.22 -7.54
C ASP A 56 -10.90 -4.09 -6.80
N ARG A 57 -11.29 -4.32 -5.53
CA ARG A 57 -11.90 -3.30 -4.69
C ARG A 57 -10.95 -2.11 -4.51
N VAL A 58 -11.51 -0.90 -4.61
CA VAL A 58 -10.82 0.35 -4.27
C VAL A 58 -11.47 0.97 -3.04
N SER A 59 -10.63 1.36 -2.09
CA SER A 59 -11.07 2.04 -0.87
C SER A 59 -10.56 3.49 -0.87
N CYS A 60 -11.47 4.42 -0.59
CA CYS A 60 -11.18 5.83 -0.32
C CYS A 60 -11.92 6.25 0.94
N PHE A 61 -11.30 7.09 1.77
CA PHE A 61 -11.90 7.55 3.04
C PHE A 61 -12.34 6.36 3.94
N ASP A 62 -11.55 5.30 3.97
CA ASP A 62 -11.81 4.05 4.69
C ASP A 62 -13.06 3.26 4.27
N VAL A 63 -13.72 3.66 3.19
CA VAL A 63 -14.90 3.01 2.61
C VAL A 63 -14.54 2.37 1.27
N VAL A 64 -15.05 1.17 0.99
CA VAL A 64 -14.98 0.55 -0.34
C VAL A 64 -15.94 1.30 -1.26
N VAL A 65 -15.38 1.97 -2.28
CA VAL A 65 -16.15 2.85 -3.18
C VAL A 65 -16.45 2.24 -4.55
N GLY A 66 -15.94 1.03 -4.81
CA GLY A 66 -16.17 0.30 -6.06
C GLY A 66 -15.03 -0.65 -6.39
N THR A 67 -14.93 -1.03 -7.68
CA THR A 67 -13.86 -1.90 -8.19
C THR A 67 -13.21 -1.26 -9.42
N ILE A 68 -11.90 -1.51 -9.57
CA ILE A 68 -11.09 -1.07 -10.72
C ILE A 68 -10.54 -2.32 -11.40
N PRO A 69 -10.80 -2.55 -12.70
CA PRO A 69 -10.34 -3.77 -13.37
C PRO A 69 -8.82 -3.91 -13.31
N LEU A 70 -8.36 -5.13 -13.04
CA LEU A 70 -6.95 -5.52 -12.93
C LEU A 70 -6.17 -4.89 -11.75
N LYS A 71 -6.81 -4.07 -10.91
CA LYS A 71 -6.15 -3.45 -9.77
C LYS A 71 -5.50 -4.50 -8.85
N GLY A 72 -6.20 -5.59 -8.56
CA GLY A 72 -5.67 -6.66 -7.72
C GLY A 72 -4.43 -7.31 -8.30
N GLN A 73 -4.42 -7.56 -9.62
CA GLN A 73 -3.23 -8.10 -10.30
C GLN A 73 -2.05 -7.14 -10.25
N VAL A 74 -2.29 -5.86 -10.51
CA VAL A 74 -1.24 -4.83 -10.46
C VAL A 74 -0.60 -4.76 -9.09
N LEU A 75 -1.39 -4.66 -8.03
CA LEU A 75 -0.88 -4.50 -6.67
C LEU A 75 -0.16 -5.75 -6.18
N ASN A 76 -0.72 -6.94 -6.43
CA ASN A 76 -0.09 -8.19 -6.00
C ASN A 76 1.26 -8.44 -6.69
N GLN A 77 1.30 -8.24 -8.02
CA GLN A 77 2.55 -8.39 -8.77
C GLN A 77 3.59 -7.33 -8.39
N MET A 78 3.16 -6.09 -8.09
CA MET A 78 4.08 -5.05 -7.62
C MET A 78 4.64 -5.35 -6.23
N ALA A 79 3.80 -5.82 -5.31
CA ALA A 79 4.26 -6.24 -3.98
C ALA A 79 5.27 -7.40 -4.09
N ALA A 80 4.98 -8.41 -4.91
CA ALA A 80 5.89 -9.53 -5.16
C ALA A 80 7.23 -9.07 -5.75
N PHE A 81 7.19 -8.18 -6.75
CA PHE A 81 8.38 -7.56 -7.32
C PHE A 81 9.25 -6.89 -6.25
N TRP A 82 8.66 -6.08 -5.39
CA TRP A 82 9.40 -5.39 -4.36
C TRP A 82 9.93 -6.30 -3.25
N PHE A 83 9.19 -7.35 -2.88
CA PHE A 83 9.68 -8.36 -1.94
C PHE A 83 10.92 -9.08 -2.48
N GLU A 84 10.95 -9.37 -3.79
CA GLU A 84 12.13 -9.93 -4.45
C GLU A 84 13.30 -8.92 -4.48
N GLN A 85 13.04 -7.65 -4.87
CA GLN A 85 14.09 -6.62 -4.94
C GLN A 85 14.71 -6.27 -3.58
N THR A 86 14.00 -6.50 -2.49
CA THR A 86 14.43 -6.11 -1.13
C THR A 86 14.77 -7.29 -0.23
N GLN A 87 14.78 -8.52 -0.75
CA GLN A 87 15.01 -9.74 0.03
C GLN A 87 16.35 -9.77 0.81
N ASP A 88 17.38 -9.09 0.28
CA ASP A 88 18.68 -8.97 0.94
C ASP A 88 18.72 -7.87 2.03
N LEU A 89 17.69 -7.04 2.12
CA LEU A 89 17.61 -5.93 3.08
C LEU A 89 16.74 -6.25 4.30
N ALA A 90 15.69 -7.04 4.10
CA ALA A 90 14.75 -7.41 5.14
C ALA A 90 14.09 -8.77 4.82
N LEU A 91 13.82 -9.55 5.87
CA LEU A 91 12.93 -10.70 5.73
C LEU A 91 11.53 -10.23 5.35
N ASN A 92 10.86 -10.97 4.47
CA ASN A 92 9.46 -10.73 4.14
C ASN A 92 8.64 -12.02 4.28
N HIS A 93 7.33 -11.87 4.30
CA HIS A 93 6.42 -12.97 4.56
C HIS A 93 6.08 -13.80 3.31
N LEU A 94 6.45 -13.37 2.11
CA LEU A 94 6.08 -14.02 0.85
C LEU A 94 6.71 -15.42 0.74
N ILE A 95 5.89 -16.41 0.40
CA ILE A 95 6.32 -17.79 0.12
C ILE A 95 6.23 -18.04 -1.38
N GLU A 96 5.07 -17.76 -2.00
CA GLU A 96 4.84 -17.99 -3.43
C GLU A 96 3.70 -17.10 -3.97
N VAL A 97 3.67 -16.95 -5.28
CA VAL A 97 2.63 -16.21 -6.02
C VAL A 97 2.01 -17.16 -7.04
N PRO A 98 1.02 -17.98 -6.64
CA PRO A 98 0.43 -19.00 -7.51
C PRO A 98 -0.46 -18.41 -8.61
N ASP A 99 -0.97 -17.18 -8.42
CA ASP A 99 -1.85 -16.47 -9.34
C ASP A 99 -1.53 -14.97 -9.33
N PRO A 100 -1.72 -14.22 -10.42
CA PRO A 100 -1.49 -12.77 -10.44
C PRO A 100 -2.21 -11.98 -9.33
N ASN A 101 -3.34 -12.49 -8.83
CA ASN A 101 -4.09 -11.90 -7.71
C ASN A 101 -3.73 -12.49 -6.34
N VAL A 102 -2.90 -13.54 -6.27
CA VAL A 102 -2.76 -14.33 -5.04
C VAL A 102 -1.32 -14.42 -4.58
N SER A 103 -1.11 -14.12 -3.31
CA SER A 103 0.14 -14.41 -2.58
C SER A 103 -0.13 -15.40 -1.45
N VAL A 104 0.66 -16.44 -1.37
CA VAL A 104 0.74 -17.32 -0.19
C VAL A 104 1.88 -16.81 0.67
N VAL A 105 1.56 -16.53 1.92
CA VAL A 105 2.51 -15.90 2.84
C VAL A 105 2.59 -16.66 4.16
N ARG A 106 3.70 -16.48 4.86
CA ARG A 106 3.83 -16.89 6.26
C ARG A 106 2.91 -16.04 7.11
N GLU A 107 2.16 -16.69 8.01
CA GLU A 107 1.43 -15.95 9.04
C GLU A 107 2.42 -15.38 10.05
N CYS A 108 2.26 -14.10 10.36
CA CYS A 108 3.12 -13.40 11.31
C CYS A 108 2.26 -12.70 12.36
N ARG A 109 2.77 -12.57 13.57
CA ARG A 109 2.15 -11.76 14.62
C ARG A 109 2.40 -10.29 14.31
N THR A 110 1.38 -9.61 13.76
CA THR A 110 1.48 -8.20 13.34
C THR A 110 1.93 -7.30 14.48
N LEU A 111 2.86 -6.38 14.22
CA LEU A 111 3.21 -5.30 15.15
C LEU A 111 2.05 -4.29 15.21
N PRO A 112 1.75 -3.74 16.38
CA PRO A 112 0.64 -2.79 16.57
C PRO A 112 0.97 -1.36 16.11
N VAL A 113 1.94 -1.23 15.23
CA VAL A 113 2.46 0.05 14.71
C VAL A 113 2.63 -0.05 13.20
N GLU A 114 2.16 0.96 12.48
CA GLU A 114 2.49 1.19 11.09
C GLU A 114 3.65 2.17 10.99
N PHE A 115 4.61 1.87 10.13
CA PHE A 115 5.85 2.64 9.97
C PHE A 115 5.77 3.47 8.68
N VAL A 116 5.38 4.76 8.81
CA VAL A 116 5.21 5.65 7.67
C VAL A 116 6.47 6.50 7.49
N MET A 117 7.28 6.18 6.48
CA MET A 117 8.45 6.97 6.09
C MET A 117 8.06 8.11 5.17
N ARG A 118 8.56 9.32 5.44
CA ARG A 118 8.29 10.52 4.64
C ARG A 118 9.58 11.24 4.27
N GLY A 119 9.75 11.50 2.97
CA GLY A 119 10.87 12.28 2.43
C GLY A 119 10.51 13.74 2.13
N TYR A 120 9.21 14.10 2.18
CA TYR A 120 8.71 15.40 1.71
C TYR A 120 7.59 15.93 2.61
N LEU A 121 7.53 17.27 2.74
CA LEU A 121 6.48 17.98 3.48
C LEU A 121 5.22 18.10 2.61
N THR A 122 4.33 17.10 2.64
CA THR A 122 3.17 17.03 1.76
C THR A 122 1.97 16.31 2.38
N GLY A 123 0.90 16.21 1.62
CA GLY A 123 -0.35 15.54 1.98
C GLY A 123 -1.54 16.49 1.97
N SER A 124 -2.74 15.90 2.00
CA SER A 124 -4.01 16.64 1.93
C SER A 124 -5.05 16.18 2.97
N SER A 125 -4.77 15.05 3.67
CA SER A 125 -5.64 14.60 4.76
C SER A 125 -5.45 15.43 6.02
N SER A 126 -6.41 15.38 6.93
CA SER A 126 -6.32 16.04 8.24
C SER A 126 -5.11 15.60 9.07
N THR A 127 -4.65 14.38 8.87
CA THR A 127 -3.49 13.80 9.55
C THR A 127 -2.19 13.91 8.75
N SER A 128 -2.15 14.68 7.66
CA SER A 128 -0.92 14.83 6.87
C SER A 128 0.05 15.82 7.52
N ILE A 129 1.33 15.57 7.32
CA ILE A 129 2.40 16.44 7.83
C ILE A 129 2.29 17.88 7.30
N TRP A 130 1.85 18.07 6.04
CA TRP A 130 1.64 19.41 5.51
C TRP A 130 0.49 20.14 6.21
N THR A 131 -0.64 19.47 6.43
CA THR A 131 -1.80 20.07 7.11
C THR A 131 -1.44 20.53 8.53
N ALA A 132 -0.71 19.71 9.28
CA ALA A 132 -0.21 20.08 10.60
C ALA A 132 0.75 21.28 10.54
N TYR A 133 1.70 21.26 9.61
CA TYR A 133 2.65 22.35 9.40
C TYR A 133 1.98 23.68 9.02
N GLU A 134 0.99 23.64 8.11
CA GLU A 134 0.21 24.81 7.67
C GLU A 134 -0.61 25.42 8.82
N GLN A 135 -1.07 24.57 9.76
CA GLN A 135 -1.76 24.99 11.00
C GLN A 135 -0.80 25.54 12.08
N GLY A 136 0.50 25.57 11.82
CA GLY A 136 1.52 26.15 12.71
C GLY A 136 2.25 25.12 13.56
N GLU A 137 1.97 23.82 13.43
CA GLU A 137 2.75 22.80 14.12
C GLU A 137 4.18 22.75 13.58
N ARG A 138 5.14 22.68 14.52
CA ARG A 138 6.58 22.57 14.23
C ARG A 138 7.20 21.34 14.88
N HIS A 139 6.42 20.61 15.65
CA HIS A 139 6.81 19.34 16.25
C HIS A 139 5.80 18.28 15.83
N TYR A 140 6.20 17.32 14.97
CA TYR A 140 5.31 16.34 14.38
C TYR A 140 5.87 14.93 14.57
N CYS A 141 5.13 14.08 15.28
CA CYS A 141 5.52 12.69 15.58
C CYS A 141 6.94 12.56 16.18
N GLY A 142 7.36 13.50 17.03
CA GLY A 142 8.69 13.50 17.63
C GLY A 142 9.79 14.19 16.80
N HIS A 143 9.45 14.79 15.66
CA HIS A 143 10.41 15.49 14.78
C HIS A 143 10.16 16.99 14.75
N ASP A 144 11.23 17.77 14.91
CA ASP A 144 11.19 19.22 14.75
C ASP A 144 11.28 19.61 13.27
N LEU A 145 10.33 20.43 12.83
CA LEU A 145 10.25 20.94 11.46
C LEU A 145 10.71 22.41 11.42
N PRO A 146 11.66 22.77 10.52
CA PRO A 146 12.13 24.14 10.39
C PRO A 146 11.00 25.10 9.98
N ASP A 147 11.11 26.38 10.38
CA ASP A 147 10.26 27.43 9.87
C ASP A 147 10.53 27.73 8.39
N GLY A 148 9.49 28.23 7.69
CA GLY A 148 9.61 28.73 6.32
C GLY A 148 9.63 27.66 5.23
N MET A 149 9.37 26.39 5.57
CA MET A 149 9.23 25.34 4.55
C MET A 149 7.97 25.52 3.72
N ARG A 150 8.05 25.15 2.46
CA ARG A 150 6.94 25.19 1.51
C ARG A 150 6.30 23.81 1.32
N ARG A 151 5.06 23.81 0.89
CA ARG A 151 4.38 22.57 0.50
C ARG A 151 5.19 21.83 -0.57
N HIS A 152 5.28 20.52 -0.45
CA HIS A 152 6.05 19.61 -1.31
C HIS A 152 7.57 19.75 -1.19
N GLU A 153 8.08 20.54 -0.27
CA GLU A 153 9.52 20.68 -0.06
C GLU A 153 10.12 19.39 0.51
N LYS A 154 11.32 19.06 0.04
CA LYS A 154 12.08 17.89 0.51
C LYS A 154 12.54 18.12 1.93
N LEU A 155 12.34 17.14 2.80
CA LEU A 155 12.89 17.15 4.17
C LEU A 155 14.41 16.99 4.14
N ALA A 156 15.11 17.55 5.13
CA ALA A 156 16.57 17.43 5.24
C ALA A 156 17.05 15.96 5.30
N ALA A 157 16.25 15.12 5.95
CA ALA A 157 16.36 13.67 5.94
C ALA A 157 14.94 13.05 5.98
N PRO A 158 14.73 11.85 5.45
CA PRO A 158 13.47 11.15 5.64
C PRO A 158 13.18 10.94 7.12
N ILE A 159 11.94 11.16 7.52
CA ILE A 159 11.46 10.97 8.89
C ILE A 159 10.47 9.82 8.98
N LEU A 160 10.43 9.16 10.12
CA LEU A 160 9.43 8.16 10.45
C LEU A 160 8.31 8.81 11.27
N THR A 161 7.07 8.68 10.80
CA THR A 161 5.87 9.18 11.47
C THR A 161 4.95 8.00 11.73
N PRO A 162 5.11 7.31 12.86
CA PRO A 162 4.36 6.08 13.14
C PRO A 162 2.90 6.38 13.40
N THR A 163 2.03 5.41 13.09
CA THR A 163 0.64 5.37 13.54
C THR A 163 0.39 4.12 14.37
N THR A 164 -0.50 4.20 15.34
CA THR A 164 -1.03 2.99 15.97
C THR A 164 -1.92 2.28 14.97
N LYS A 165 -1.91 0.95 14.99
CA LYS A 165 -2.85 0.17 14.20
C LYS A 165 -4.16 0.07 14.99
N ALA A 166 -5.22 0.68 14.45
CA ALA A 166 -6.53 0.69 15.11
C ALA A 166 -7.06 -0.74 15.35
N GLN A 167 -7.67 -0.95 16.50
CA GLN A 167 -8.51 -2.12 16.74
C GLN A 167 -9.90 -1.86 16.14
N ASP A 168 -10.64 -2.94 15.86
CA ASP A 168 -11.91 -2.90 15.12
C ASP A 168 -12.79 -1.67 15.40
N GLY A 169 -12.93 -0.80 14.40
CA GLY A 169 -13.84 0.35 14.39
C GLY A 169 -13.20 1.71 14.68
N ASP A 170 -11.95 1.78 15.09
CA ASP A 170 -11.23 3.04 15.32
C ASP A 170 -10.38 3.43 14.10
N HIS A 171 -9.86 4.66 14.08
CA HIS A 171 -8.92 5.15 13.08
C HIS A 171 -7.49 5.05 13.59
N ASP A 172 -6.54 4.82 12.67
CA ASP A 172 -5.12 4.87 12.95
C ASP A 172 -4.73 6.25 13.49
N GLU A 173 -4.10 6.31 14.66
CA GLU A 173 -3.72 7.56 15.32
C GLU A 173 -2.23 7.82 15.14
N LEU A 174 -1.89 9.07 14.79
CA LEU A 174 -0.50 9.53 14.78
C LEU A 174 0.12 9.42 16.16
N SER A 175 1.36 8.96 16.20
CA SER A 175 2.10 8.82 17.46
C SER A 175 3.57 9.23 17.29
N SER A 176 4.32 9.20 18.38
CA SER A 176 5.77 9.32 18.36
C SER A 176 6.43 8.06 18.92
N ARG A 177 7.73 7.90 18.65
CA ARG A 177 8.53 6.83 19.26
C ARG A 177 8.38 6.80 20.77
N GLU A 178 8.52 7.96 21.41
CA GLU A 178 8.46 8.12 22.87
C GLU A 178 7.08 7.74 23.42
N ALA A 179 6.01 8.16 22.76
CA ALA A 179 4.64 7.86 23.17
C ALA A 179 4.32 6.35 23.05
N LEU A 180 4.75 5.72 21.95
CA LEU A 180 4.53 4.28 21.73
C LEU A 180 5.30 3.42 22.74
N ILE A 181 6.51 3.81 23.11
CA ILE A 181 7.31 3.11 24.11
C ILE A 181 6.73 3.36 25.51
N ALA A 182 6.39 4.61 25.84
CA ALA A 182 5.85 4.98 27.15
C ALA A 182 4.49 4.31 27.44
N SER A 183 3.66 4.12 26.41
CA SER A 183 2.38 3.39 26.53
C SER A 183 2.54 1.88 26.62
N GLY A 184 3.74 1.34 26.33
CA GLY A 184 3.97 -0.10 26.26
C GLY A 184 3.40 -0.76 24.99
N THR A 185 3.02 0.03 23.99
CA THR A 185 2.51 -0.48 22.69
C THR A 185 3.55 -1.33 21.99
N ILE A 186 4.82 -0.90 22.03
CA ILE A 186 5.96 -1.62 21.48
C ILE A 186 7.18 -1.41 22.37
N SER A 187 8.09 -2.39 22.46
CA SER A 187 9.34 -2.20 23.16
C SER A 187 10.30 -1.31 22.38
N GLU A 188 11.17 -0.59 23.10
CA GLU A 188 12.17 0.28 22.50
C GLU A 188 13.03 -0.47 21.47
N GLN A 189 13.57 -1.62 21.85
CA GLN A 189 14.40 -2.44 20.97
C GLN A 189 13.66 -2.81 19.67
N LEU A 190 12.42 -3.32 19.79
CA LEU A 190 11.65 -3.77 18.65
C LEU A 190 11.27 -2.61 17.71
N TYR A 191 10.95 -1.43 18.29
CA TYR A 191 10.70 -0.22 17.51
C TYR A 191 11.93 0.21 16.71
N ASP A 192 13.09 0.27 17.37
CA ASP A 192 14.33 0.74 16.75
C ASP A 192 14.83 -0.22 15.65
N GLU A 193 14.69 -1.53 15.84
CA GLU A 193 14.99 -2.54 14.82
C GLU A 193 14.04 -2.41 13.61
N ALA A 194 12.73 -2.26 13.85
CA ALA A 194 11.74 -2.07 12.79
C ALA A 194 11.96 -0.74 12.03
N HIS A 195 12.27 0.34 12.76
CA HIS A 195 12.62 1.63 12.15
C HIS A 195 13.86 1.53 11.25
N ALA A 196 14.90 0.83 11.70
CA ALA A 196 16.10 0.62 10.89
C ALA A 196 15.80 -0.18 9.60
N ILE A 197 14.88 -1.14 9.64
CA ILE A 197 14.39 -1.85 8.46
C ILE A 197 13.64 -0.88 7.53
N ALA A 198 12.69 -0.11 8.04
CA ALA A 198 11.93 0.87 7.28
C ALA A 198 12.83 1.89 6.57
N GLN A 199 13.88 2.39 7.24
CA GLN A 199 14.86 3.30 6.65
C GLN A 199 15.62 2.68 5.48
N ARG A 200 16.10 1.42 5.62
CA ARG A 200 16.80 0.72 4.52
C ARG A 200 15.89 0.47 3.33
N LEU A 201 14.65 0.05 3.56
CA LEU A 201 13.67 -0.16 2.51
C LEU A 201 13.32 1.14 1.80
N PHE A 202 13.12 2.24 2.54
CA PHE A 202 12.82 3.55 1.97
C PHE A 202 13.99 4.10 1.13
N ALA A 203 15.22 3.94 1.61
CA ALA A 203 16.41 4.34 0.87
C ALA A 203 16.55 3.57 -0.45
N GLU A 204 16.36 2.25 -0.42
CA GLU A 204 16.41 1.43 -1.64
C GLU A 204 15.26 1.75 -2.59
N GLY A 205 14.02 1.87 -2.08
CA GLY A 205 12.86 2.28 -2.88
C GLY A 205 13.06 3.64 -3.54
N SER A 206 13.62 4.61 -2.81
CA SER A 206 13.94 5.94 -3.34
C SER A 206 15.01 5.87 -4.43
N ARG A 207 16.08 5.11 -4.21
CA ARG A 207 17.17 4.90 -5.19
C ARG A 207 16.67 4.23 -6.46
N PHE A 208 15.76 3.26 -6.31
CA PHE A 208 15.18 2.56 -7.44
C PHE A 208 14.24 3.48 -8.23
N ALA A 209 13.34 4.19 -7.53
CA ALA A 209 12.41 5.15 -8.15
C ALA A 209 13.14 6.24 -8.95
N GLU A 210 14.24 6.78 -8.40
CA GLU A 210 15.05 7.81 -9.06
C GLU A 210 15.57 7.34 -10.43
N LYS A 211 16.00 6.09 -10.55
CA LYS A 211 16.44 5.50 -11.82
C LYS A 211 15.33 5.41 -12.86
N GLN A 212 14.09 5.38 -12.41
CA GLN A 212 12.89 5.37 -13.25
C GLN A 212 12.32 6.79 -13.50
N GLY A 213 13.03 7.84 -13.11
CA GLY A 213 12.56 9.22 -13.21
C GLY A 213 11.46 9.58 -12.23
N LEU A 214 11.37 8.85 -11.12
CA LEU A 214 10.36 9.01 -10.08
C LEU A 214 10.98 9.41 -8.74
N ILE A 215 10.16 10.00 -7.89
CA ILE A 215 10.44 10.30 -6.48
C ILE A 215 9.52 9.43 -5.63
N LEU A 216 10.07 8.59 -4.76
CA LEU A 216 9.32 7.98 -3.67
C LEU A 216 9.16 9.01 -2.56
N VAL A 217 7.95 9.53 -2.41
CA VAL A 217 7.63 10.66 -1.52
C VAL A 217 7.43 10.22 -0.08
N ASP A 218 6.56 9.26 0.09
CA ASP A 218 6.26 8.59 1.35
C ASP A 218 5.76 7.16 1.10
N THR A 219 5.86 6.34 2.12
CA THR A 219 5.38 4.96 2.07
C THR A 219 5.07 4.45 3.47
N LYS A 220 4.11 3.56 3.56
CA LYS A 220 3.73 2.84 4.78
C LYS A 220 4.30 1.43 4.74
N TYR A 221 4.93 1.00 5.82
CA TYR A 221 5.35 -0.38 6.04
C TYR A 221 4.58 -0.98 7.19
N GLU A 222 4.14 -2.22 7.02
CA GLU A 222 3.64 -3.06 8.09
C GLU A 222 4.64 -4.19 8.34
N MET A 223 4.84 -4.50 9.61
CA MET A 223 5.77 -5.55 10.03
C MET A 223 5.11 -6.47 11.04
N GLY A 224 5.62 -7.68 11.13
CA GLY A 224 5.20 -8.68 12.09
C GLY A 224 6.39 -9.47 12.60
N LEU A 225 6.14 -10.35 13.55
CA LEU A 225 7.11 -11.31 14.06
C LEU A 225 6.74 -12.70 13.56
N ASP A 226 7.72 -13.43 13.06
CA ASP A 226 7.57 -14.84 12.71
C ASP A 226 7.66 -15.74 13.97
N ASP A 227 7.62 -17.07 13.76
CA ASP A 227 7.69 -18.05 14.85
C ASP A 227 9.03 -18.06 15.61
N GLU A 228 10.05 -17.39 15.07
CA GLU A 228 11.38 -17.23 15.70
C GLU A 228 11.56 -15.82 16.30
N ASP A 229 10.46 -15.04 16.44
CA ASP A 229 10.44 -13.64 16.89
C ASP A 229 11.30 -12.68 16.05
N ARG A 230 11.59 -13.03 14.79
CA ARG A 230 12.29 -12.15 13.84
C ARG A 230 11.32 -11.19 13.20
N ILE A 231 11.74 -9.95 12.99
CA ILE A 231 10.94 -8.96 12.27
C ILE A 231 10.85 -9.34 10.79
N VAL A 232 9.63 -9.39 10.29
CA VAL A 232 9.29 -9.74 8.92
C VAL A 232 8.43 -8.62 8.34
N VAL A 233 8.75 -8.14 7.15
CA VAL A 233 7.91 -7.19 6.41
C VAL A 233 6.69 -7.94 5.87
N ILE A 234 5.52 -7.41 6.17
CA ILE A 234 4.23 -8.01 5.79
C ILE A 234 3.41 -7.04 4.94
N ASP A 235 2.26 -7.48 4.50
CA ASP A 235 1.28 -6.72 3.72
C ASP A 235 1.80 -6.42 2.30
N GLU A 236 2.12 -5.18 2.02
CA GLU A 236 2.67 -4.72 0.73
C GLU A 236 3.72 -3.64 0.96
N ILE A 237 4.65 -3.50 0.01
CA ILE A 237 5.62 -2.42 0.04
C ILE A 237 5.70 -1.72 -1.31
N HIS A 238 5.84 -0.40 -1.28
CA HIS A 238 6.10 0.46 -2.44
C HIS A 238 5.05 0.35 -3.57
N THR A 239 3.84 -0.12 -3.27
CA THR A 239 2.74 -0.13 -4.24
C THR A 239 2.07 1.25 -4.32
N PRO A 240 1.29 1.55 -5.36
CA PRO A 240 0.53 2.81 -5.44
C PRO A 240 -0.52 2.98 -4.34
N ASP A 241 -0.90 1.92 -3.63
CA ASP A 241 -1.84 1.99 -2.50
C ASP A 241 -1.14 2.31 -1.18
N SER A 242 0.09 1.84 -0.99
CA SER A 242 0.88 2.07 0.22
C SER A 242 1.86 3.25 0.10
N SER A 243 2.10 3.76 -1.10
CA SER A 243 3.15 4.74 -1.39
C SER A 243 2.67 5.84 -2.32
N ARG A 244 3.29 7.01 -2.18
CA ARG A 244 3.12 8.12 -3.11
C ARG A 244 4.37 8.28 -3.94
N TYR A 245 4.18 8.42 -5.27
CA TYR A 245 5.24 8.73 -6.20
C TYR A 245 4.95 10.02 -6.95
N TRP A 246 6.01 10.80 -7.22
CA TRP A 246 5.97 11.93 -8.14
C TRP A 246 6.93 11.71 -9.29
N ARG A 247 6.62 12.31 -10.44
CA ARG A 247 7.56 12.41 -11.55
C ARG A 247 8.58 13.51 -11.26
N ILE A 248 9.87 13.25 -11.47
CA ILE A 248 10.96 14.21 -11.22
C ILE A 248 10.74 15.50 -12.04
N ASP A 249 10.46 15.37 -13.34
CA ASP A 249 10.23 16.51 -14.25
C ASP A 249 9.05 17.41 -13.82
N SER A 250 8.02 16.81 -13.28
CA SER A 250 6.85 17.49 -12.74
C SER A 250 7.14 18.18 -11.40
N TYR A 251 7.92 17.54 -10.55
CA TYR A 251 8.30 18.09 -9.25
C TYR A 251 9.17 19.35 -9.38
N GLU A 252 10.18 19.32 -10.25
CA GLU A 252 11.03 20.48 -10.52
C GLU A 252 10.24 21.68 -11.06
N ARG A 253 9.28 21.41 -11.95
CA ARG A 253 8.36 22.45 -12.46
C ARG A 253 7.46 23.00 -11.36
N ALA A 254 6.85 22.14 -10.55
CA ALA A 254 5.99 22.57 -9.45
C ALA A 254 6.72 23.44 -8.42
N LEU A 255 8.00 23.17 -8.15
CA LEU A 255 8.83 24.01 -7.27
C LEU A 255 9.11 25.40 -7.84
N SER A 256 9.25 25.52 -9.17
CA SER A 256 9.59 26.79 -9.83
C SER A 256 8.37 27.65 -10.15
N GLU A 257 7.27 27.04 -10.58
CA GLU A 257 6.06 27.71 -11.08
C GLU A 257 4.91 27.75 -10.06
N GLY A 258 5.01 26.95 -8.98
CA GLY A 258 3.93 26.68 -8.04
C GLY A 258 3.00 25.59 -8.53
N GLY A 259 2.19 25.06 -7.61
CA GLY A 259 1.27 23.96 -7.87
C GLY A 259 1.71 22.65 -7.23
N GLY A 260 1.05 21.55 -7.58
CA GLY A 260 1.36 20.21 -7.09
C GLY A 260 2.09 19.35 -8.13
N PRO A 261 3.06 18.52 -7.71
CA PRO A 261 3.68 17.53 -8.60
C PRO A 261 2.67 16.51 -9.12
N ALA A 262 2.88 16.02 -10.34
CA ALA A 262 2.06 14.95 -10.88
C ALA A 262 2.30 13.65 -10.08
N ALA A 263 1.27 13.16 -9.43
CA ALA A 263 1.30 11.94 -8.65
C ALA A 263 0.96 10.72 -9.51
N ILE A 264 1.58 9.59 -9.14
CA ILE A 264 1.31 8.26 -9.72
C ILE A 264 0.76 7.41 -8.57
N ASP A 265 -0.52 7.63 -8.22
CA ASP A 265 -1.17 6.94 -7.12
C ASP A 265 -2.71 6.91 -7.30
N LYS A 266 -3.43 6.41 -6.29
CA LYS A 266 -4.89 6.34 -6.24
C LYS A 266 -5.60 7.69 -6.06
N GLU A 267 -4.87 8.81 -6.01
CA GLU A 267 -5.43 10.14 -5.78
C GLU A 267 -6.49 10.51 -6.84
N TYR A 268 -6.38 9.98 -8.05
CA TYR A 268 -7.36 10.22 -9.13
C TYR A 268 -8.79 9.87 -8.70
N VAL A 269 -9.01 8.69 -8.13
CA VAL A 269 -10.36 8.28 -7.67
C VAL A 269 -10.81 9.14 -6.51
N ARG A 270 -9.91 9.49 -5.58
CA ARG A 270 -10.21 10.37 -4.44
C ARG A 270 -10.60 11.77 -4.89
N LEU A 271 -9.89 12.35 -5.86
CA LEU A 271 -10.19 13.66 -6.42
C LEU A 271 -11.56 13.66 -7.10
N TRP A 272 -11.84 12.66 -7.94
CA TRP A 272 -13.15 12.52 -8.57
C TRP A 272 -14.28 12.43 -7.53
N LEU A 273 -14.13 11.61 -6.49
CA LEU A 273 -15.10 11.51 -5.39
C LEU A 273 -15.30 12.87 -4.70
N GLY A 274 -14.22 13.62 -4.46
CA GLY A 274 -14.27 14.97 -3.89
C GLY A 274 -15.03 15.96 -4.77
N GLU A 275 -14.87 15.88 -6.10
CA GLU A 275 -15.63 16.69 -7.08
C GLU A 275 -17.13 16.33 -7.06
N GLN A 276 -17.48 15.07 -6.73
CA GLN A 276 -18.87 14.66 -6.50
C GLN A 276 -19.39 15.04 -5.11
N GLY A 277 -18.58 15.73 -4.28
CA GLY A 277 -18.95 16.13 -2.93
C GLY A 277 -18.80 15.04 -1.87
N TYR A 278 -18.27 13.85 -2.23
CA TYR A 278 -18.10 12.73 -1.30
C TYR A 278 -16.79 12.85 -0.53
N LYS A 279 -16.89 12.75 0.79
CA LYS A 279 -15.74 12.84 1.72
C LYS A 279 -15.67 11.69 2.74
N GLY A 280 -16.40 10.61 2.48
CA GLY A 280 -16.45 9.42 3.34
C GLY A 280 -17.78 9.24 4.08
N ASP A 281 -18.67 10.23 4.08
CA ASP A 281 -19.95 10.16 4.78
C ASP A 281 -21.07 9.66 3.87
N GLY A 282 -21.82 8.67 4.35
CA GLY A 282 -22.94 8.08 3.61
C GLY A 282 -22.51 7.10 2.49
N PRO A 283 -23.44 6.68 1.62
CA PRO A 283 -23.13 5.79 0.53
C PRO A 283 -22.26 6.49 -0.53
N PRO A 284 -21.17 5.86 -1.01
CA PRO A 284 -20.36 6.45 -2.06
C PRO A 284 -21.13 6.50 -3.39
N PRO A 285 -20.86 7.51 -4.24
CA PRO A 285 -21.40 7.55 -5.59
C PRO A 285 -20.81 6.38 -6.41
N GLU A 286 -21.59 5.84 -7.33
CA GLU A 286 -21.15 4.82 -8.27
C GLU A 286 -20.04 5.38 -9.17
N LEU A 287 -18.94 4.64 -9.33
CA LEU A 287 -17.83 5.01 -10.21
C LEU A 287 -18.22 4.74 -11.68
N PRO A 288 -18.31 5.76 -12.55
CA PRO A 288 -18.56 5.58 -13.97
C PRO A 288 -17.49 4.71 -14.63
N ILE A 289 -17.86 4.03 -15.72
CA ILE A 289 -16.93 3.17 -16.48
C ILE A 289 -15.68 3.94 -16.90
N GLU A 290 -15.81 5.18 -17.35
CA GLU A 290 -14.70 6.03 -17.77
C GLU A 290 -13.72 6.30 -16.63
N VAL A 291 -14.23 6.50 -15.42
CA VAL A 291 -13.40 6.70 -14.21
C VAL A 291 -12.67 5.41 -13.84
N ARG A 292 -13.36 4.26 -13.91
CA ARG A 292 -12.78 2.95 -13.62
C ARG A 292 -11.69 2.57 -14.64
N VAL A 293 -11.92 2.83 -15.93
CA VAL A 293 -10.96 2.60 -17.02
C VAL A 293 -9.73 3.50 -16.87
N GLU A 294 -9.92 4.78 -16.59
CA GLU A 294 -8.80 5.71 -16.36
C GLU A 294 -7.98 5.31 -15.13
N ALA A 295 -8.64 4.93 -14.05
CA ALA A 295 -7.96 4.45 -12.84
C ALA A 295 -7.15 3.17 -13.14
N ALA A 296 -7.72 2.20 -13.85
CA ALA A 296 -7.01 0.98 -14.26
C ALA A 296 -5.77 1.29 -15.10
N ALA A 297 -5.90 2.17 -16.08
CA ALA A 297 -4.77 2.60 -16.91
C ALA A 297 -3.65 3.25 -16.07
N ARG A 298 -4.02 4.03 -15.05
CA ARG A 298 -3.05 4.63 -14.10
C ARG A 298 -2.36 3.59 -13.23
N TYR A 299 -3.07 2.59 -12.70
CA TYR A 299 -2.47 1.49 -11.93
C TYR A 299 -1.48 0.69 -12.79
N ILE A 300 -1.85 0.36 -14.03
CA ILE A 300 -0.96 -0.34 -14.97
C ILE A 300 0.27 0.51 -15.27
N SER A 301 0.07 1.79 -15.60
CA SER A 301 1.18 2.72 -15.85
C SER A 301 2.09 2.88 -14.64
N ALA A 302 1.53 2.90 -13.42
CA ALA A 302 2.30 2.93 -12.19
C ALA A 302 3.18 1.68 -12.04
N PHE A 303 2.62 0.49 -12.29
CA PHE A 303 3.39 -0.75 -12.29
C PHE A 303 4.58 -0.66 -13.26
N GLU A 304 4.31 -0.30 -14.51
CA GLU A 304 5.34 -0.25 -15.56
C GLU A 304 6.42 0.80 -15.28
N GLN A 305 6.02 1.98 -14.80
CA GLN A 305 6.96 3.05 -14.47
C GLN A 305 7.79 2.73 -13.21
N VAL A 306 7.16 2.20 -12.16
CA VAL A 306 7.86 1.91 -10.89
C VAL A 306 8.75 0.68 -11.03
N SER A 307 8.27 -0.41 -11.64
CA SER A 307 9.04 -1.65 -11.76
C SER A 307 10.02 -1.65 -12.93
N GLY A 308 9.79 -0.81 -13.95
CA GLY A 308 10.51 -0.87 -15.23
C GLY A 308 10.15 -2.09 -16.08
N GLN A 309 9.10 -2.83 -15.71
CA GLN A 309 8.63 -4.04 -16.41
C GLN A 309 7.32 -3.78 -17.14
N THR A 310 7.08 -4.48 -18.23
CA THR A 310 5.77 -4.45 -18.89
C THR A 310 4.77 -5.27 -18.10
N PHE A 311 3.61 -4.69 -17.79
CA PHE A 311 2.52 -5.39 -17.11
C PHE A 311 1.92 -6.46 -18.03
N LYS A 312 1.76 -7.67 -17.50
CA LYS A 312 1.20 -8.82 -18.21
C LYS A 312 -0.04 -9.30 -17.46
N PRO A 313 -1.24 -8.80 -17.83
CA PRO A 313 -2.47 -9.25 -17.21
C PRO A 313 -2.82 -10.67 -17.61
N ASP A 314 -3.45 -11.40 -16.70
CA ASP A 314 -4.20 -12.59 -17.03
C ASP A 314 -5.69 -12.22 -17.13
N LEU A 315 -6.27 -12.40 -18.31
CA LEU A 315 -7.62 -11.95 -18.65
C LEU A 315 -8.69 -13.04 -18.49
N GLU A 316 -8.32 -14.24 -18.00
CA GLU A 316 -9.29 -15.26 -17.68
C GLU A 316 -10.22 -14.83 -16.54
N GLU A 317 -11.42 -15.38 -16.48
CA GLU A 317 -12.36 -15.12 -15.40
C GLU A 317 -11.70 -15.40 -14.03
N PRO A 318 -11.64 -14.40 -13.13
CA PRO A 318 -10.72 -14.45 -12.00
C PRO A 318 -11.03 -15.55 -10.98
N ILE A 319 -12.31 -15.87 -10.71
CA ILE A 319 -12.66 -16.89 -9.70
C ILE A 319 -12.23 -18.28 -10.16
N ALA A 320 -12.56 -18.66 -11.39
CA ALA A 320 -12.21 -19.98 -11.94
C ALA A 320 -10.69 -20.12 -12.11
N ARG A 321 -10.01 -19.07 -12.59
CA ARG A 321 -8.56 -19.02 -12.72
C ARG A 321 -7.86 -19.22 -11.37
N ILE A 322 -8.25 -18.45 -10.36
CA ILE A 322 -7.66 -18.53 -9.01
C ILE A 322 -7.91 -19.91 -8.40
N ALA A 323 -9.14 -20.44 -8.50
CA ALA A 323 -9.45 -21.77 -7.99
C ALA A 323 -8.56 -22.85 -8.62
N ARG A 324 -8.40 -22.82 -9.94
CA ARG A 324 -7.51 -23.73 -10.68
C ARG A 324 -6.05 -23.58 -10.22
N ASN A 325 -5.53 -22.35 -10.14
CA ASN A 325 -4.13 -22.08 -9.77
C ASN A 325 -3.83 -22.44 -8.31
N LEU A 326 -4.84 -22.46 -7.44
CA LEU A 326 -4.75 -22.93 -6.06
C LEU A 326 -5.03 -24.44 -5.90
N GLY A 327 -5.35 -25.16 -6.97
CA GLY A 327 -5.66 -26.60 -6.92
C GLY A 327 -6.99 -26.92 -6.22
N LEU A 328 -7.97 -26.03 -6.31
CA LEU A 328 -9.30 -26.17 -5.70
C LEU A 328 -10.38 -26.64 -6.70
N ALA A 329 -10.05 -26.65 -7.99
CA ALA A 329 -10.94 -27.02 -9.08
C ALA A 329 -10.72 -28.47 -9.54
#